data_bfe555b96b1801dbdb215d0abc72369f
#
_entry.id   bfe555b96b1801dbdb215d0abc72369f
#
_cell.length_a   1.000
_cell.length_b   1.000
_cell.length_c   1.000
_cell.angle_alpha   90.00
_cell.angle_beta   90.00
_cell.angle_gamma   90.00
#
_symmetry.space_group_name_H-M   'P 1'
#
loop_
_entity.id
_entity.type
_entity.pdbx_description
1 polymer ?
#
loop_
_entity_poly.entity_id
_entity_poly.type
_entity_poly.pdbx_seq_one_letter_code
_entity_poly.pdbx_strand_id
1 'polypeptide(L)'
;MTKYIFVTGGVVSGLGKGITAASLGRLLKARGLKVAAQKLDPYINVDPGTMSPYQHGEVYVTEDGAETDLDLGHYERFIDEDLNKFSNLTTGKVYWNVLNKERRGEYLGSTVQVIPHVTNEIKEFVYSVGRKTDADVVITEIGGTIGDIESQPFLEAVRQIALEVGKENSLFIHVTLVPFLRGSDEHKSKPTQHSVKELQGMGVKPDIIVLRCDEPLESSIFQKISMFCNVKPDCVIENITLPVLYEAPLMLEKSNLSGIVCRELGLETPKPELTEWIQMVEKIRNSSKHVTIGLVGKYVQLHDAYLSVAEALRHAGYALDAVVDIQWIDSETLTEKTVNEKLSHLDGIIVPGGFGGRGIEGMILAAKYAREKKVPYFGICLGMQIAVIEYARNVAGLADANSGEFDPVSEHKVIDFMPGQSDEVDKGGTLRLGAYPCVITPDTTMARCYGAGLIHERHRHRYEFNNDYRDVLQKAGLTLSGTSPDGRLVETVELTDRPFHVGVQYHPEFKSRPNKPHPLFLGFVKASLGE
;
A
#
# COMPACT_ATOMS: atom_id res chain seq x y z
N MET A 1 -8.22 -28.92 -0.64
CA MET A 1 -9.34 -27.94 -0.68
C MET A 1 -8.87 -26.67 -0.01
N THR A 2 -9.06 -25.52 -0.64
CA THR A 2 -8.67 -24.21 -0.10
C THR A 2 -9.36 -23.93 1.23
N LYS A 3 -8.62 -23.42 2.22
CA LYS A 3 -9.14 -22.98 3.50
C LYS A 3 -9.40 -21.48 3.48
N TYR A 4 -10.45 -21.02 4.13
CA TYR A 4 -10.86 -19.61 4.17
C TYR A 4 -10.79 -19.05 5.58
N ILE A 5 -10.03 -17.97 5.75
CA ILE A 5 -9.89 -17.25 7.00
C ILE A 5 -10.51 -15.86 6.82
N PHE A 6 -11.48 -15.52 7.64
CA PHE A 6 -12.16 -14.23 7.61
C PHE A 6 -11.72 -13.40 8.81
N VAL A 7 -11.14 -12.21 8.53
CA VAL A 7 -10.70 -11.28 9.56
C VAL A 7 -11.69 -10.13 9.65
N THR A 8 -12.37 -10.04 10.78
CA THR A 8 -13.35 -8.98 11.09
C THR A 8 -12.81 -8.10 12.20
N GLY A 9 -13.36 -6.90 12.35
CA GLY A 9 -12.96 -5.99 13.42
C GLY A 9 -14.13 -5.29 14.07
N GLY A 10 -13.95 -4.91 15.31
CA GLY A 10 -14.98 -4.22 16.06
C GLY A 10 -14.44 -3.19 17.04
N VAL A 11 -15.33 -2.42 17.64
CA VAL A 11 -15.11 -1.32 18.56
C VAL A 11 -14.76 0.00 17.85
N VAL A 12 -13.64 0.07 17.12
CA VAL A 12 -13.21 1.27 16.35
C VAL A 12 -12.50 0.86 15.05
N SER A 13 -12.41 1.78 14.11
CA SER A 13 -11.55 1.63 12.91
C SER A 13 -10.06 1.76 13.28
N GLY A 14 -9.16 1.34 12.39
CA GLY A 14 -7.71 1.49 12.60
C GLY A 14 -7.11 0.54 13.65
N LEU A 15 -7.79 -0.54 14.03
CA LEU A 15 -7.30 -1.53 15.00
C LEU A 15 -6.14 -2.41 14.50
N GLY A 16 -5.74 -2.27 13.24
CA GLY A 16 -4.70 -3.10 12.65
C GLY A 16 -5.18 -4.48 12.20
N LYS A 17 -6.42 -4.59 11.69
CA LYS A 17 -6.92 -5.80 11.01
C LYS A 17 -5.99 -6.22 9.88
N GLY A 18 -5.61 -5.25 9.01
CA GLY A 18 -4.71 -5.46 7.89
C GLY A 18 -3.36 -6.02 8.32
N ILE A 19 -2.76 -5.45 9.37
CA ILE A 19 -1.49 -5.92 9.93
C ILE A 19 -1.63 -7.32 10.55
N THR A 20 -2.76 -7.60 11.21
CA THR A 20 -3.04 -8.94 11.74
C THR A 20 -3.17 -9.98 10.62
N ALA A 21 -3.92 -9.65 9.56
CA ALA A 21 -4.10 -10.49 8.38
C ALA A 21 -2.76 -10.72 7.64
N ALA A 22 -2.00 -9.64 7.42
CA ALA A 22 -0.69 -9.67 6.77
C ALA A 22 0.33 -10.51 7.57
N SER A 23 0.35 -10.32 8.90
CA SER A 23 1.22 -11.08 9.81
C SER A 23 0.87 -12.57 9.82
N LEU A 24 -0.42 -12.91 9.87
CA LEU A 24 -0.86 -14.30 9.76
C LEU A 24 -0.48 -14.88 8.41
N GLY A 25 -0.66 -14.13 7.32
CA GLY A 25 -0.23 -14.54 5.98
C GLY A 25 1.25 -14.87 5.91
N ARG A 26 2.11 -14.02 6.51
CA ARG A 26 3.55 -14.27 6.64
C ARG A 26 3.83 -15.56 7.41
N LEU A 27 3.17 -15.76 8.54
CA LEU A 27 3.37 -16.94 9.39
C LEU A 27 2.94 -18.25 8.70
N LEU A 28 1.81 -18.23 7.97
CA LEU A 28 1.35 -19.40 7.23
C LEU A 28 2.25 -19.71 6.03
N LYS A 29 2.74 -18.67 5.32
CA LYS A 29 3.76 -18.84 4.28
C LYS A 29 5.05 -19.43 4.84
N ALA A 30 5.48 -19.00 6.01
CA ALA A 30 6.65 -19.54 6.70
C ALA A 30 6.48 -21.02 7.15
N ARG A 31 5.25 -21.52 7.17
CA ARG A 31 4.90 -22.94 7.37
C ARG A 31 4.87 -23.74 6.06
N GLY A 32 5.16 -23.10 4.92
CA GLY A 32 5.18 -23.73 3.60
C GLY A 32 3.84 -23.73 2.87
N LEU A 33 2.84 -23.00 3.34
CA LEU A 33 1.53 -22.87 2.69
C LEU A 33 1.54 -21.78 1.62
N LYS A 34 0.79 -21.99 0.54
CA LYS A 34 0.47 -20.97 -0.44
C LYS A 34 -0.67 -20.09 0.09
N VAL A 35 -0.41 -18.83 0.31
CA VAL A 35 -1.36 -17.89 0.93
C VAL A 35 -1.76 -16.82 -0.07
N ALA A 36 -3.07 -16.59 -0.20
CA ALA A 36 -3.61 -15.44 -0.90
C ALA A 36 -4.33 -14.51 0.10
N ALA A 37 -4.23 -13.20 -0.12
CA ALA A 37 -4.89 -12.20 0.71
C ALA A 37 -5.91 -11.40 -0.11
N GLN A 38 -7.02 -11.04 0.55
CA GLN A 38 -8.09 -10.22 -0.03
C GLN A 38 -8.58 -9.19 0.98
N LYS A 39 -9.07 -8.07 0.45
CA LYS A 39 -9.80 -7.05 1.19
C LYS A 39 -11.18 -6.81 0.59
N LEU A 40 -12.20 -6.76 1.44
CA LEU A 40 -13.56 -6.37 1.10
C LEU A 40 -13.86 -5.01 1.73
N ASP A 41 -14.01 -3.97 0.90
CA ASP A 41 -14.22 -2.60 1.36
C ASP A 41 -15.69 -2.17 1.24
N PRO A 42 -16.33 -1.71 2.33
CA PRO A 42 -17.77 -1.47 2.35
C PRO A 42 -18.21 -0.15 1.70
N TYR A 43 -17.30 0.67 1.19
CA TYR A 43 -17.69 1.93 0.51
C TYR A 43 -18.26 1.69 -0.90
N ILE A 44 -19.07 2.67 -1.38
CA ILE A 44 -19.81 2.58 -2.66
C ILE A 44 -18.97 3.05 -3.86
N ASN A 45 -17.76 3.53 -3.67
CA ASN A 45 -16.84 3.79 -4.79
C ASN A 45 -16.52 2.47 -5.51
N VAL A 46 -16.48 2.50 -6.85
CA VAL A 46 -16.13 1.30 -7.65
C VAL A 46 -14.71 0.84 -7.35
N ASP A 47 -13.82 1.80 -7.20
CA ASP A 47 -12.45 1.64 -6.73
C ASP A 47 -11.99 2.93 -6.00
N PRO A 48 -10.84 2.95 -5.32
CA PRO A 48 -10.35 4.14 -4.62
C PRO A 48 -9.69 5.17 -5.55
N GLY A 49 -9.58 4.93 -6.86
CA GLY A 49 -8.81 5.75 -7.79
C GLY A 49 -9.24 7.22 -7.87
N THR A 50 -10.52 7.52 -7.60
CA THR A 50 -11.07 8.88 -7.56
C THR A 50 -11.19 9.47 -6.16
N MET A 51 -10.80 8.72 -5.12
CA MET A 51 -10.92 9.18 -3.74
C MET A 51 -9.79 10.15 -3.37
N SER A 52 -10.08 11.06 -2.46
CA SER A 52 -9.07 11.99 -1.94
C SER A 52 -8.07 11.25 -1.04
N PRO A 53 -6.76 11.40 -1.26
CA PRO A 53 -5.73 10.81 -0.37
C PRO A 53 -5.85 11.28 1.08
N TYR A 54 -6.43 12.45 1.34
CA TYR A 54 -6.70 12.94 2.70
C TYR A 54 -7.79 12.16 3.45
N GLN A 55 -8.67 11.48 2.74
CA GLN A 55 -9.75 10.70 3.36
C GLN A 55 -9.46 9.21 3.41
N HIS A 56 -8.68 8.70 2.45
CA HIS A 56 -8.52 7.27 2.23
C HIS A 56 -7.07 6.78 2.36
N GLY A 57 -6.09 7.69 2.40
CA GLY A 57 -4.69 7.34 2.28
C GLY A 57 -4.26 7.13 0.83
N GLU A 58 -3.15 6.44 0.61
CA GLU A 58 -2.66 6.16 -0.74
C GLU A 58 -3.58 5.19 -1.50
N VAL A 59 -3.62 5.36 -2.82
CA VAL A 59 -4.19 4.37 -3.74
C VAL A 59 -3.08 3.41 -4.13
N TYR A 60 -3.19 2.16 -3.71
CA TYR A 60 -2.22 1.11 -4.02
C TYR A 60 -2.55 0.46 -5.36
N VAL A 61 -1.56 0.27 -6.24
CA VAL A 61 -1.75 -0.34 -7.56
C VAL A 61 -1.11 -1.71 -7.62
N THR A 62 -1.90 -2.71 -8.00
CA THR A 62 -1.44 -4.10 -8.18
C THR A 62 -0.64 -4.28 -9.46
N GLU A 63 0.02 -5.43 -9.61
CA GLU A 63 0.80 -5.77 -10.80
C GLU A 63 -0.04 -5.73 -12.09
N ASP A 64 -1.28 -6.19 -12.03
CA ASP A 64 -2.23 -6.21 -13.15
C ASP A 64 -3.10 -4.94 -13.28
N GLY A 65 -2.75 -3.86 -12.54
CA GLY A 65 -3.31 -2.53 -12.73
C GLY A 65 -4.63 -2.24 -12.00
N ALA A 66 -4.97 -2.99 -10.97
CA ALA A 66 -6.09 -2.61 -10.12
C ALA A 66 -5.70 -1.49 -9.15
N GLU A 67 -6.52 -0.44 -9.07
CA GLU A 67 -6.46 0.57 -8.02
C GLU A 67 -7.15 0.02 -6.77
N THR A 68 -6.48 0.01 -5.64
CA THR A 68 -6.90 -0.70 -4.44
C THR A 68 -6.61 0.07 -3.17
N ASP A 69 -7.14 -0.43 -2.06
CA ASP A 69 -6.88 0.08 -0.71
C ASP A 69 -5.41 -0.12 -0.29
N LEU A 70 -4.91 0.75 0.58
CA LEU A 70 -3.54 0.74 1.08
C LEU A 70 -3.16 -0.55 1.86
N ASP A 71 -4.13 -1.26 2.42
CA ASP A 71 -3.88 -2.51 3.14
C ASP A 71 -3.28 -3.60 2.24
N LEU A 72 -3.53 -3.54 0.91
CA LEU A 72 -2.90 -4.46 -0.02
C LEU A 72 -1.37 -4.31 -0.04
N GLY A 73 -0.88 -3.09 0.18
CA GLY A 73 0.54 -2.84 0.38
C GLY A 73 1.09 -3.57 1.63
N HIS A 74 0.34 -3.59 2.72
CA HIS A 74 0.72 -4.38 3.90
C HIS A 74 0.78 -5.87 3.59
N TYR A 75 -0.23 -6.40 2.87
CA TYR A 75 -0.21 -7.83 2.50
C TYR A 75 1.00 -8.18 1.66
N GLU A 76 1.29 -7.40 0.61
CA GLU A 76 2.46 -7.64 -0.24
C GLU A 76 3.79 -7.53 0.53
N ARG A 77 3.92 -6.54 1.42
CA ARG A 77 5.16 -6.34 2.21
C ARG A 77 5.43 -7.47 3.19
N PHE A 78 4.38 -8.03 3.82
CA PHE A 78 4.53 -9.10 4.81
C PHE A 78 4.58 -10.48 4.17
N ILE A 79 3.67 -10.76 3.22
CA ILE A 79 3.56 -12.08 2.59
C ILE A 79 4.64 -12.28 1.53
N ASP A 80 5.16 -11.18 0.95
CA ASP A 80 6.14 -11.19 -0.15
C ASP A 80 5.59 -11.94 -1.38
N GLU A 81 4.39 -11.54 -1.80
CA GLU A 81 3.71 -12.00 -3.02
C GLU A 81 3.04 -10.80 -3.69
N ASP A 82 3.11 -10.74 -5.02
CA ASP A 82 2.40 -9.71 -5.76
C ASP A 82 0.90 -10.04 -5.84
N LEU A 83 0.07 -9.07 -5.46
CA LEU A 83 -1.38 -9.19 -5.50
C LEU A 83 -1.94 -8.77 -6.87
N ASN A 84 -3.22 -9.06 -7.07
CA ASN A 84 -3.90 -8.83 -8.33
C ASN A 84 -5.33 -8.31 -8.12
N LYS A 85 -6.06 -8.04 -9.20
CA LYS A 85 -7.44 -7.52 -9.20
C LYS A 85 -8.46 -8.36 -8.43
N PHE A 86 -8.15 -9.61 -8.10
CA PHE A 86 -8.99 -10.46 -7.26
C PHE A 86 -8.69 -10.30 -5.77
N SER A 87 -7.79 -9.41 -5.41
CA SER A 87 -7.39 -9.17 -4.02
C SER A 87 -8.15 -8.01 -3.36
N ASN A 88 -8.92 -7.20 -4.12
CA ASN A 88 -9.73 -6.11 -3.56
C ASN A 88 -11.11 -6.02 -4.22
N LEU A 89 -12.14 -5.97 -3.38
CA LEU A 89 -13.54 -5.82 -3.80
C LEU A 89 -14.21 -4.73 -2.98
N THR A 90 -14.84 -3.76 -3.66
CA THR A 90 -15.65 -2.73 -3.03
C THR A 90 -17.14 -3.04 -3.16
N THR A 91 -17.95 -2.51 -2.26
CA THR A 91 -19.41 -2.56 -2.40
C THR A 91 -19.86 -1.97 -3.73
N GLY A 92 -19.27 -0.85 -4.16
CA GLY A 92 -19.58 -0.21 -5.45
C GLY A 92 -19.37 -1.16 -6.63
N LYS A 93 -18.24 -1.87 -6.66
CA LYS A 93 -17.94 -2.86 -7.71
C LYS A 93 -18.93 -4.03 -7.71
N VAL A 94 -19.33 -4.51 -6.53
CA VAL A 94 -20.36 -5.57 -6.41
C VAL A 94 -21.67 -5.12 -7.00
N TYR A 95 -22.20 -3.96 -6.59
CA TYR A 95 -23.45 -3.43 -7.11
C TYR A 95 -23.38 -3.11 -8.59
N TRP A 96 -22.27 -2.54 -9.06
CA TRP A 96 -22.04 -2.29 -10.49
C TRP A 96 -22.16 -3.58 -11.32
N ASN A 97 -21.54 -4.67 -10.86
CA ASN A 97 -21.61 -5.97 -11.53
C ASN A 97 -23.04 -6.53 -11.52
N VAL A 98 -23.71 -6.49 -10.37
CA VAL A 98 -25.10 -6.99 -10.24
C VAL A 98 -26.05 -6.21 -11.14
N LEU A 99 -25.98 -4.87 -11.15
CA LEU A 99 -26.83 -4.03 -11.98
C LEU A 99 -26.56 -4.23 -13.48
N ASN A 100 -25.29 -4.38 -13.88
CA ASN A 100 -24.96 -4.68 -15.27
C ASN A 100 -25.51 -6.06 -15.72
N LYS A 101 -25.43 -7.09 -14.87
CA LYS A 101 -26.01 -8.41 -15.13
C LYS A 101 -27.54 -8.32 -15.26
N GLU A 102 -28.18 -7.52 -14.41
CA GLU A 102 -29.62 -7.27 -14.48
C GLU A 102 -29.98 -6.61 -15.82
N ARG A 103 -29.29 -5.53 -16.21
CA ARG A 103 -29.56 -4.86 -17.51
C ARG A 103 -29.32 -5.73 -18.72
N ARG A 104 -28.47 -6.73 -18.65
CA ARG A 104 -28.24 -7.72 -19.71
C ARG A 104 -29.27 -8.88 -19.70
N GLY A 105 -30.18 -8.91 -18.71
CA GLY A 105 -31.18 -9.98 -18.58
C GLY A 105 -30.62 -11.30 -18.04
N GLU A 106 -29.45 -11.32 -17.45
CA GLU A 106 -28.79 -12.55 -16.98
C GLU A 106 -29.56 -13.22 -15.82
N TYR A 107 -30.44 -12.49 -15.12
CA TYR A 107 -31.27 -13.03 -14.04
C TYR A 107 -32.61 -13.56 -14.50
N LEU A 108 -32.87 -13.64 -15.82
CA LEU A 108 -34.04 -14.28 -16.44
C LEU A 108 -35.39 -13.81 -15.87
N GLY A 109 -35.52 -12.53 -15.54
CA GLY A 109 -36.77 -11.95 -15.01
C GLY A 109 -36.97 -12.12 -13.49
N SER A 110 -36.00 -12.69 -12.78
CA SER A 110 -36.05 -12.80 -11.31
C SER A 110 -36.00 -11.43 -10.66
N THR A 111 -36.65 -11.26 -9.51
CA THR A 111 -36.45 -10.08 -8.65
C THR A 111 -35.05 -10.12 -8.06
N VAL A 112 -34.21 -9.12 -8.38
CA VAL A 112 -32.85 -9.01 -7.91
C VAL A 112 -32.86 -8.44 -6.50
N GLN A 113 -32.21 -9.12 -5.55
CA GLN A 113 -32.18 -8.79 -4.11
C GLN A 113 -30.77 -8.90 -3.57
N VAL A 114 -30.53 -8.35 -2.36
CA VAL A 114 -29.23 -8.48 -1.69
C VAL A 114 -28.89 -9.97 -1.48
N ILE A 115 -29.84 -10.74 -0.97
CA ILE A 115 -29.76 -12.20 -0.90
C ILE A 115 -30.75 -12.77 -1.95
N PRO A 116 -30.28 -13.59 -2.90
CA PRO A 116 -28.92 -14.16 -3.02
C PRO A 116 -27.99 -13.41 -3.97
N HIS A 117 -28.44 -12.38 -4.72
CA HIS A 117 -27.71 -11.89 -5.90
C HIS A 117 -26.41 -11.14 -5.52
N VAL A 118 -26.49 -10.18 -4.58
CA VAL A 118 -25.31 -9.45 -4.09
C VAL A 118 -24.38 -10.37 -3.32
N THR A 119 -24.94 -11.22 -2.43
CA THR A 119 -24.12 -12.18 -1.66
C THR A 119 -23.44 -13.21 -2.56
N ASN A 120 -24.09 -13.68 -3.63
CA ASN A 120 -23.46 -14.60 -4.58
C ASN A 120 -22.31 -13.94 -5.35
N GLU A 121 -22.43 -12.67 -5.73
CA GLU A 121 -21.36 -11.92 -6.39
C GLU A 121 -20.14 -11.81 -5.46
N ILE A 122 -20.35 -11.51 -4.17
CA ILE A 122 -19.30 -11.45 -3.17
C ILE A 122 -18.65 -12.83 -2.97
N LYS A 123 -19.45 -13.89 -2.82
CA LYS A 123 -18.93 -15.27 -2.64
C LYS A 123 -18.08 -15.71 -3.82
N GLU A 124 -18.55 -15.46 -5.05
CA GLU A 124 -17.79 -15.80 -6.27
C GLU A 124 -16.44 -15.08 -6.30
N PHE A 125 -16.41 -13.82 -5.89
CA PHE A 125 -15.16 -13.08 -5.79
C PHE A 125 -14.20 -13.70 -4.76
N VAL A 126 -14.71 -14.05 -3.56
CA VAL A 126 -13.88 -14.69 -2.51
C VAL A 126 -13.32 -16.02 -2.99
N TYR A 127 -14.13 -16.84 -3.67
CA TYR A 127 -13.66 -18.11 -4.23
C TYR A 127 -12.67 -17.93 -5.38
N SER A 128 -12.80 -16.85 -6.16
CA SER A 128 -12.02 -16.65 -7.39
C SER A 128 -10.53 -16.54 -7.13
N VAL A 129 -10.10 -15.88 -6.06
CA VAL A 129 -8.67 -15.73 -5.76
C VAL A 129 -8.04 -17.08 -5.44
N GLY A 130 -8.68 -17.91 -4.62
CA GLY A 130 -8.18 -19.25 -4.30
C GLY A 130 -8.00 -20.12 -5.55
N ARG A 131 -8.98 -20.07 -6.46
CA ARG A 131 -8.91 -20.80 -7.74
C ARG A 131 -7.84 -20.27 -8.68
N LYS A 132 -7.63 -18.94 -8.72
CA LYS A 132 -6.66 -18.29 -9.63
C LYS A 132 -5.23 -18.43 -9.17
N THR A 133 -4.98 -18.45 -7.87
CA THR A 133 -3.64 -18.55 -7.29
C THR A 133 -3.25 -19.94 -6.83
N ASP A 134 -4.17 -20.91 -6.91
CA ASP A 134 -3.99 -22.27 -6.36
C ASP A 134 -3.56 -22.22 -4.87
N ALA A 135 -4.21 -21.30 -4.12
CA ALA A 135 -3.86 -21.07 -2.72
C ALA A 135 -4.38 -22.19 -1.80
N ASP A 136 -3.55 -22.61 -0.85
CA ASP A 136 -3.96 -23.49 0.25
C ASP A 136 -4.88 -22.75 1.22
N VAL A 137 -4.57 -21.46 1.46
CA VAL A 137 -5.30 -20.60 2.39
C VAL A 137 -5.58 -19.24 1.74
N VAL A 138 -6.84 -18.80 1.83
CA VAL A 138 -7.29 -17.44 1.48
C VAL A 138 -7.61 -16.69 2.76
N ILE A 139 -6.94 -15.58 3.01
CA ILE A 139 -7.22 -14.66 4.11
C ILE A 139 -8.01 -13.49 3.55
N THR A 140 -9.24 -13.32 3.99
CA THR A 140 -10.13 -12.23 3.57
C THR A 140 -10.39 -11.29 4.73
N GLU A 141 -9.91 -10.06 4.63
CA GLU A 141 -10.22 -9.01 5.60
C GLU A 141 -11.53 -8.31 5.22
N ILE A 142 -12.44 -8.18 6.18
CA ILE A 142 -13.66 -7.40 6.02
C ILE A 142 -13.42 -5.98 6.55
N GLY A 143 -13.51 -5.01 5.64
CA GLY A 143 -13.40 -3.59 5.96
C GLY A 143 -14.55 -3.09 6.83
N GLY A 144 -14.37 -1.93 7.46
CA GLY A 144 -15.32 -1.35 8.38
C GLY A 144 -15.27 -1.95 9.78
N THR A 145 -16.25 -1.58 10.59
CA THR A 145 -16.42 -2.03 11.98
C THR A 145 -17.68 -2.86 12.08
N ILE A 146 -17.65 -3.88 12.92
CA ILE A 146 -18.84 -4.70 13.15
C ILE A 146 -19.99 -3.82 13.67
N GLY A 147 -21.17 -3.93 13.07
CA GLY A 147 -22.33 -3.07 13.32
C GLY A 147 -22.57 -2.02 12.23
N ASP A 148 -21.56 -1.73 11.39
CA ASP A 148 -21.73 -0.82 10.25
C ASP A 148 -22.68 -1.42 9.21
N ILE A 149 -23.67 -0.64 8.78
CA ILE A 149 -24.70 -1.06 7.81
C ILE A 149 -24.04 -1.49 6.49
N GLU A 150 -23.02 -0.75 6.07
CA GLU A 150 -22.30 -0.95 4.82
C GLU A 150 -21.61 -2.32 4.72
N SER A 151 -21.18 -2.87 5.87
CA SER A 151 -20.47 -4.15 5.94
C SER A 151 -21.40 -5.37 5.96
N GLN A 152 -22.71 -5.19 6.20
CA GLN A 152 -23.65 -6.30 6.39
C GLN A 152 -23.71 -7.28 5.20
N PRO A 153 -23.73 -6.85 3.93
CA PRO A 153 -23.72 -7.80 2.81
C PRO A 153 -22.47 -8.68 2.75
N PHE A 154 -21.32 -8.13 3.13
CA PHE A 154 -20.07 -8.90 3.22
C PHE A 154 -20.13 -9.94 4.35
N LEU A 155 -20.59 -9.53 5.54
CA LEU A 155 -20.73 -10.44 6.68
C LEU A 155 -21.71 -11.58 6.37
N GLU A 156 -22.82 -11.28 5.73
CA GLU A 156 -23.79 -12.30 5.29
C GLU A 156 -23.16 -13.25 4.26
N ALA A 157 -22.41 -12.73 3.28
CA ALA A 157 -21.74 -13.55 2.28
C ALA A 157 -20.71 -14.50 2.90
N VAL A 158 -19.85 -14.00 3.83
CA VAL A 158 -18.84 -14.86 4.46
C VAL A 158 -19.46 -15.87 5.43
N ARG A 159 -20.60 -15.53 6.07
CA ARG A 159 -21.40 -16.49 6.85
C ARG A 159 -21.91 -17.64 5.96
N GLN A 160 -22.40 -17.30 4.75
CA GLN A 160 -22.84 -18.30 3.78
C GLN A 160 -21.67 -19.15 3.27
N ILE A 161 -20.51 -18.55 2.99
CA ILE A 161 -19.29 -19.31 2.61
C ILE A 161 -18.95 -20.33 3.69
N ALA A 162 -18.93 -19.93 4.96
CA ALA A 162 -18.62 -20.83 6.07
C ALA A 162 -19.60 -22.03 6.15
N LEU A 163 -20.88 -21.80 5.83
CA LEU A 163 -21.87 -22.87 5.74
C LEU A 163 -21.63 -23.81 4.54
N GLU A 164 -21.25 -23.24 3.40
CA GLU A 164 -21.05 -23.99 2.14
C GLU A 164 -19.77 -24.86 2.19
N VAL A 165 -18.66 -24.31 2.71
CA VAL A 165 -17.37 -25.02 2.74
C VAL A 165 -17.20 -25.92 3.96
N GLY A 166 -18.00 -25.71 4.98
CA GLY A 166 -17.93 -26.42 6.25
C GLY A 166 -16.94 -25.82 7.27
N LYS A 167 -17.15 -26.16 8.54
CA LYS A 167 -16.38 -25.64 9.66
C LYS A 167 -14.87 -25.98 9.57
N GLU A 168 -14.55 -27.12 9.04
CA GLU A 168 -13.19 -27.61 8.84
C GLU A 168 -12.42 -26.81 7.75
N ASN A 169 -13.12 -26.02 6.93
CA ASN A 169 -12.54 -25.24 5.84
C ASN A 169 -12.70 -23.74 6.02
N SER A 170 -13.28 -23.28 7.13
CA SER A 170 -13.49 -21.86 7.42
C SER A 170 -13.17 -21.50 8.86
N LEU A 171 -12.59 -20.31 9.07
CA LEU A 171 -12.18 -19.80 10.37
C LEU A 171 -12.41 -18.30 10.46
N PHE A 172 -12.94 -17.83 11.59
CA PHE A 172 -13.18 -16.42 11.86
C PHE A 172 -12.25 -15.90 12.94
N ILE A 173 -11.49 -14.85 12.59
CA ILE A 173 -10.65 -14.09 13.51
C ILE A 173 -11.30 -12.74 13.71
N HIS A 174 -11.54 -12.37 14.98
CA HIS A 174 -12.12 -11.08 15.31
C HIS A 174 -11.12 -10.21 16.07
N VAL A 175 -10.73 -9.08 15.48
CA VAL A 175 -9.80 -8.11 16.06
C VAL A 175 -10.59 -7.08 16.84
N THR A 176 -10.30 -6.92 18.13
CA THR A 176 -11.01 -6.01 19.03
C THR A 176 -10.05 -5.15 19.84
N LEU A 177 -10.58 -4.19 20.60
CA LEU A 177 -9.83 -3.31 21.47
C LEU A 177 -10.07 -3.64 22.96
N VAL A 178 -8.99 -3.73 23.71
CA VAL A 178 -9.01 -3.74 25.18
C VAL A 178 -8.32 -2.45 25.66
N PRO A 179 -9.08 -1.37 25.88
CA PRO A 179 -8.50 -0.11 26.31
C PRO A 179 -8.05 -0.17 27.77
N PHE A 180 -6.94 0.51 28.06
CA PHE A 180 -6.50 0.81 29.41
C PHE A 180 -7.09 2.15 29.87
N LEU A 181 -7.83 2.17 30.96
CA LEU A 181 -8.42 3.38 31.51
C LEU A 181 -7.57 3.92 32.65
N ARG A 182 -6.78 4.95 32.37
CA ARG A 182 -5.89 5.61 33.35
C ARG A 182 -6.61 6.07 34.63
N GLY A 183 -7.90 6.46 34.54
CA GLY A 183 -8.67 6.94 35.70
C GLY A 183 -9.03 5.85 36.69
N SER A 184 -9.11 4.59 36.25
CA SER A 184 -9.39 3.40 37.12
C SER A 184 -8.22 2.43 37.19
N ASP A 185 -7.12 2.75 36.50
CA ASP A 185 -5.88 1.96 36.43
C ASP A 185 -6.13 0.49 36.09
N GLU A 186 -6.94 0.24 35.06
CA GLU A 186 -7.32 -1.11 34.66
C GLU A 186 -7.68 -1.26 33.19
N HIS A 187 -7.47 -2.45 32.62
CA HIS A 187 -7.97 -2.84 31.31
C HIS A 187 -9.47 -3.15 31.32
N LYS A 188 -10.17 -2.73 30.26
CA LYS A 188 -11.62 -2.95 30.11
C LYS A 188 -11.94 -3.94 29.00
N SER A 189 -12.46 -5.11 29.37
CA SER A 189 -12.90 -6.17 28.44
C SER A 189 -14.29 -5.95 27.84
N LYS A 190 -15.09 -5.00 28.35
CA LYS A 190 -16.47 -4.78 27.90
C LYS A 190 -16.59 -4.40 26.42
N PRO A 191 -15.74 -3.54 25.85
CA PRO A 191 -15.81 -3.24 24.42
C PRO A 191 -15.67 -4.48 23.55
N THR A 192 -14.72 -5.37 23.86
CA THR A 192 -14.55 -6.68 23.20
C THR A 192 -15.80 -7.54 23.32
N GLN A 193 -16.38 -7.67 24.51
CA GLN A 193 -17.58 -8.48 24.73
C GLN A 193 -18.77 -7.97 23.90
N HIS A 194 -18.97 -6.65 23.82
CA HIS A 194 -20.04 -6.05 23.02
C HIS A 194 -19.82 -6.29 21.52
N SER A 195 -18.59 -6.10 21.04
CA SER A 195 -18.25 -6.33 19.64
C SER A 195 -18.46 -7.78 19.21
N VAL A 196 -18.04 -8.74 20.04
CA VAL A 196 -18.27 -10.17 19.78
C VAL A 196 -19.76 -10.52 19.80
N LYS A 197 -20.54 -9.92 20.72
CA LYS A 197 -21.99 -10.12 20.79
C LYS A 197 -22.68 -9.61 19.53
N GLU A 198 -22.25 -8.46 19.00
CA GLU A 198 -22.77 -7.91 17.75
C GLU A 198 -22.48 -8.84 16.58
N LEU A 199 -21.26 -9.33 16.45
CA LEU A 199 -20.86 -10.30 15.43
C LEU A 199 -21.68 -11.60 15.52
N GLN A 200 -21.90 -12.12 16.72
CA GLN A 200 -22.75 -13.31 16.95
C GLN A 200 -24.21 -13.05 16.60
N GLY A 201 -24.71 -11.83 16.83
CA GLY A 201 -26.04 -11.40 16.40
C GLY A 201 -26.27 -11.49 14.88
N MET A 202 -25.19 -11.36 14.10
CA MET A 202 -25.19 -11.54 12.65
C MET A 202 -24.98 -13.01 12.21
N GLY A 203 -24.97 -13.96 13.16
CA GLY A 203 -24.79 -15.39 12.89
C GLY A 203 -23.35 -15.83 12.67
N VAL A 204 -22.36 -14.99 13.00
CA VAL A 204 -20.94 -15.31 12.87
C VAL A 204 -20.33 -15.47 14.27
N LYS A 205 -19.78 -16.64 14.57
CA LYS A 205 -19.05 -16.91 15.82
C LYS A 205 -17.55 -16.82 15.55
N PRO A 206 -16.79 -15.96 16.27
CA PRO A 206 -15.34 -15.96 16.14
C PRO A 206 -14.74 -17.26 16.72
N ASP A 207 -13.71 -17.76 16.04
CA ASP A 207 -12.90 -18.89 16.50
C ASP A 207 -11.69 -18.41 17.29
N ILE A 208 -11.13 -17.27 16.86
CA ILE A 208 -10.00 -16.61 17.49
C ILE A 208 -10.36 -15.14 17.71
N ILE A 209 -9.99 -14.61 18.87
CA ILE A 209 -10.10 -13.19 19.19
C ILE A 209 -8.71 -12.62 19.37
N VAL A 210 -8.39 -11.56 18.60
CA VAL A 210 -7.13 -10.82 18.71
C VAL A 210 -7.42 -9.52 19.47
N LEU A 211 -6.76 -9.33 20.58
CA LEU A 211 -6.96 -8.22 21.51
C LEU A 211 -5.92 -7.14 21.27
N ARG A 212 -6.30 -6.09 20.61
CA ARG A 212 -5.46 -4.91 20.44
C ARG A 212 -5.39 -4.14 21.76
N CYS A 213 -4.19 -3.85 22.22
CA CYS A 213 -3.90 -3.12 23.45
C CYS A 213 -2.59 -2.34 23.32
N ASP A 214 -2.40 -1.32 24.17
CA ASP A 214 -1.16 -0.54 24.21
C ASP A 214 -0.17 -1.09 25.23
N GLU A 215 -0.68 -1.79 26.25
CA GLU A 215 0.11 -2.38 27.34
C GLU A 215 -0.23 -3.87 27.49
N PRO A 216 0.68 -4.70 28.04
CA PRO A 216 0.42 -6.12 28.28
C PRO A 216 -0.82 -6.37 29.15
N LEU A 217 -1.62 -7.36 28.78
CA LEU A 217 -2.86 -7.70 29.47
C LEU A 217 -2.62 -8.69 30.63
N GLU A 218 -3.37 -8.51 31.73
CA GLU A 218 -3.37 -9.46 32.83
C GLU A 218 -4.06 -10.77 32.42
N SER A 219 -3.61 -11.90 32.98
CA SER A 219 -4.16 -13.23 32.67
C SER A 219 -5.68 -13.34 32.92
N SER A 220 -6.21 -12.56 33.87
CA SER A 220 -7.63 -12.46 34.17
C SER A 220 -8.48 -11.97 33.01
N ILE A 221 -7.94 -11.09 32.16
CA ILE A 221 -8.62 -10.55 30.98
C ILE A 221 -8.83 -11.64 29.92
N PHE A 222 -7.82 -12.47 29.66
CA PHE A 222 -7.93 -13.60 28.72
C PHE A 222 -9.00 -14.59 29.14
N GLN A 223 -9.00 -15.00 30.42
CA GLN A 223 -10.00 -15.91 30.96
C GLN A 223 -11.42 -15.35 30.88
N LYS A 224 -11.56 -14.06 31.22
CA LYS A 224 -12.84 -13.36 31.17
C LYS A 224 -13.38 -13.28 29.74
N ILE A 225 -12.54 -12.90 28.75
CA ILE A 225 -12.95 -12.82 27.36
C ILE A 225 -13.28 -14.21 26.82
N SER A 226 -12.44 -15.22 27.05
CA SER A 226 -12.70 -16.60 26.68
C SER A 226 -14.09 -17.08 27.16
N MET A 227 -14.40 -16.86 28.41
CA MET A 227 -15.67 -17.27 29.00
C MET A 227 -16.86 -16.49 28.44
N PHE A 228 -16.79 -15.15 28.38
CA PHE A 228 -17.92 -14.32 27.96
C PHE A 228 -18.15 -14.36 26.43
N CYS A 229 -17.12 -14.60 25.65
CA CYS A 229 -17.20 -14.66 24.19
C CYS A 229 -17.32 -16.11 23.66
N ASN A 230 -17.32 -17.10 24.52
CA ASN A 230 -17.42 -18.52 24.17
C ASN A 230 -16.35 -18.96 23.13
N VAL A 231 -15.09 -18.60 23.42
CA VAL A 231 -13.91 -18.94 22.64
C VAL A 231 -12.92 -19.72 23.50
N LYS A 232 -12.20 -20.69 22.95
CA LYS A 232 -11.20 -21.46 23.71
C LYS A 232 -10.17 -20.51 24.34
N PRO A 233 -9.66 -20.78 25.56
CA PRO A 233 -8.73 -19.89 26.24
C PRO A 233 -7.46 -19.58 25.43
N ASP A 234 -6.92 -20.56 24.75
CA ASP A 234 -5.73 -20.44 23.89
C ASP A 234 -6.00 -19.73 22.53
N CYS A 235 -7.27 -19.51 22.19
CA CYS A 235 -7.69 -18.76 21.01
C CYS A 235 -7.94 -17.26 21.30
N VAL A 236 -7.55 -16.77 22.46
CA VAL A 236 -7.56 -15.34 22.80
C VAL A 236 -6.12 -14.85 22.77
N ILE A 237 -5.81 -14.02 21.78
CA ILE A 237 -4.43 -13.62 21.40
C ILE A 237 -4.24 -12.14 21.70
N GLU A 238 -3.15 -11.79 22.35
CA GLU A 238 -2.73 -10.42 22.57
C GLU A 238 -2.04 -9.83 21.35
N ASN A 239 -2.30 -8.55 21.07
CA ASN A 239 -1.66 -7.77 20.00
C ASN A 239 -1.31 -6.37 20.52
N ILE A 240 -0.09 -6.22 21.03
CA ILE A 240 0.41 -4.98 21.65
C ILE A 240 0.93 -4.03 20.58
N THR A 241 0.87 -2.72 20.83
CA THR A 241 1.53 -1.70 20.00
C THR A 241 3.05 -1.91 20.01
N LEU A 242 3.64 -2.04 18.83
CA LEU A 242 5.07 -2.30 18.65
C LEU A 242 5.79 -1.10 18.04
N PRO A 243 7.04 -0.81 18.46
CA PRO A 243 7.84 0.25 17.87
C PRO A 243 8.28 -0.06 16.44
N VAL A 244 8.44 -1.33 16.10
CA VAL A 244 8.79 -1.81 14.77
C VAL A 244 7.64 -2.65 14.22
N LEU A 245 7.02 -2.19 13.14
CA LEU A 245 5.84 -2.82 12.54
C LEU A 245 6.09 -4.29 12.19
N TYR A 246 7.27 -4.61 11.67
CA TYR A 246 7.65 -5.96 11.21
C TYR A 246 7.93 -6.96 12.34
N GLU A 247 7.83 -6.54 13.60
CA GLU A 247 7.81 -7.47 14.75
C GLU A 247 6.45 -8.14 14.96
N ALA A 248 5.39 -7.62 14.35
CA ALA A 248 4.03 -8.12 14.57
C ALA A 248 3.88 -9.63 14.32
N PRO A 249 4.42 -10.24 13.26
CA PRO A 249 4.38 -11.70 13.09
C PRO A 249 5.05 -12.44 14.25
N LEU A 250 6.20 -11.96 14.72
CA LEU A 250 6.95 -12.59 15.82
C LEU A 250 6.19 -12.52 17.14
N MET A 251 5.56 -11.37 17.42
CA MET A 251 4.74 -11.18 18.61
C MET A 251 3.52 -12.10 18.59
N LEU A 252 2.79 -12.18 17.50
CA LEU A 252 1.62 -13.04 17.36
C LEU A 252 1.98 -14.53 17.42
N GLU A 253 3.15 -14.92 16.91
CA GLU A 253 3.62 -16.31 16.98
C GLU A 253 4.10 -16.70 18.39
N LYS A 254 4.50 -15.76 19.25
CA LYS A 254 4.73 -16.05 20.68
C LYS A 254 3.49 -16.63 21.35
N SER A 255 2.29 -16.22 20.92
CA SER A 255 1.01 -16.79 21.32
C SER A 255 0.60 -17.99 20.44
N ASN A 256 1.49 -18.49 19.59
CA ASN A 256 1.26 -19.62 18.67
C ASN A 256 0.06 -19.41 17.72
N LEU A 257 -0.17 -18.18 17.25
CA LEU A 257 -1.32 -17.86 16.39
C LEU A 257 -1.41 -18.79 15.17
N SER A 258 -0.31 -18.97 14.44
CA SER A 258 -0.32 -19.81 13.24
C SER A 258 -0.54 -21.29 13.55
N GLY A 259 -0.02 -21.80 14.67
CA GLY A 259 -0.27 -23.16 15.12
C GLY A 259 -1.73 -23.40 15.52
N ILE A 260 -2.36 -22.42 16.17
CA ILE A 260 -3.78 -22.45 16.51
C ILE A 260 -4.63 -22.47 15.23
N VAL A 261 -4.34 -21.59 14.27
CA VAL A 261 -5.03 -21.54 12.96
C VAL A 261 -4.91 -22.88 12.24
N CYS A 262 -3.70 -23.45 12.14
CA CYS A 262 -3.50 -24.76 11.52
C CYS A 262 -4.28 -25.87 12.22
N ARG A 263 -4.31 -25.88 13.56
CA ARG A 263 -5.08 -26.85 14.35
C ARG A 263 -6.58 -26.74 14.06
N GLU A 264 -7.14 -25.53 14.11
CA GLU A 264 -8.59 -25.31 13.90
C GLU A 264 -9.03 -25.64 12.46
N LEU A 265 -8.14 -25.51 11.47
CA LEU A 265 -8.40 -25.84 10.07
C LEU A 265 -7.92 -27.25 9.67
N GLY A 266 -7.39 -28.04 10.60
CA GLY A 266 -6.88 -29.37 10.30
C GLY A 266 -5.73 -29.40 9.30
N LEU A 267 -4.84 -28.39 9.33
CA LEU A 267 -3.67 -28.28 8.47
C LEU A 267 -2.45 -28.88 9.18
N GLU A 268 -1.86 -29.90 8.57
CA GLU A 268 -0.61 -30.50 9.01
C GLU A 268 0.56 -29.76 8.36
N THR A 269 1.29 -28.99 9.14
CA THR A 269 2.41 -28.17 8.66
C THR A 269 3.57 -28.20 9.65
N PRO A 270 4.83 -27.98 9.21
CA PRO A 270 5.94 -27.75 10.14
C PRO A 270 5.73 -26.46 10.94
N LYS A 271 6.57 -26.21 11.93
CA LYS A 271 6.65 -24.89 12.59
C LYS A 271 7.11 -23.85 11.58
N PRO A 272 6.72 -22.55 11.75
CA PRO A 272 7.10 -21.52 10.79
C PRO A 272 8.62 -21.30 10.83
N GLU A 273 9.24 -21.23 9.64
CA GLU A 273 10.64 -20.86 9.49
C GLU A 273 10.74 -19.33 9.45
N LEU A 274 11.27 -18.73 10.51
CA LEU A 274 11.30 -17.29 10.74
C LEU A 274 12.73 -16.72 10.93
N THR A 275 13.77 -17.51 10.71
CA THR A 275 15.16 -17.10 10.98
C THR A 275 15.53 -15.83 10.26
N GLU A 276 15.28 -15.72 8.95
CA GLU A 276 15.57 -14.51 8.17
C GLU A 276 14.75 -13.31 8.64
N TRP A 277 13.49 -13.53 9.01
CA TRP A 277 12.61 -12.46 9.51
C TRP A 277 13.08 -11.94 10.88
N ILE A 278 13.49 -12.83 11.77
CA ILE A 278 14.08 -12.48 13.08
C ILE A 278 15.36 -11.65 12.88
N GLN A 279 16.27 -12.10 12.02
CA GLN A 279 17.52 -11.38 11.72
C GLN A 279 17.25 -9.98 11.16
N MET A 280 16.27 -9.86 10.25
CA MET A 280 15.84 -8.56 9.72
C MET A 280 15.33 -7.64 10.83
N VAL A 281 14.46 -8.12 11.71
CA VAL A 281 13.94 -7.33 12.84
C VAL A 281 15.05 -6.92 13.81
N GLU A 282 15.96 -7.82 14.11
CA GLU A 282 17.15 -7.51 14.95
C GLU A 282 18.03 -6.44 14.31
N LYS A 283 18.24 -6.50 12.99
CA LYS A 283 18.96 -5.48 12.25
C LYS A 283 18.27 -4.12 12.33
N ILE A 284 16.95 -4.08 12.16
CA ILE A 284 16.15 -2.84 12.29
C ILE A 284 16.33 -2.22 13.68
N ARG A 285 16.26 -3.02 14.74
CA ARG A 285 16.42 -2.55 16.13
C ARG A 285 17.82 -2.00 16.44
N ASN A 286 18.84 -2.52 15.78
CA ASN A 286 20.24 -2.19 16.03
C ASN A 286 20.80 -1.17 15.04
N SER A 287 19.99 -0.63 14.12
CA SER A 287 20.42 0.42 13.18
C SER A 287 20.93 1.66 13.92
N SER A 288 22.10 2.14 13.55
CA SER A 288 22.80 3.23 14.28
C SER A 288 23.14 4.45 13.43
N LYS A 289 23.19 4.30 12.10
CA LYS A 289 23.35 5.44 11.19
C LYS A 289 22.04 6.21 11.12
N HIS A 290 22.10 7.52 10.89
CA HIS A 290 20.94 8.37 10.68
C HIS A 290 21.05 9.08 9.34
N VAL A 291 19.93 9.21 8.64
CA VAL A 291 19.81 9.98 7.41
C VAL A 291 18.47 10.71 7.40
N THR A 292 18.51 12.01 7.12
CA THR A 292 17.32 12.87 7.13
C THR A 292 16.83 13.12 5.71
N ILE A 293 15.68 12.58 5.37
CA ILE A 293 15.06 12.70 4.03
C ILE A 293 13.86 13.64 4.08
N GLY A 294 13.90 14.71 3.29
CA GLY A 294 12.74 15.58 3.08
C GLY A 294 11.79 15.00 2.06
N LEU A 295 10.58 14.62 2.50
CA LEU A 295 9.48 14.24 1.62
C LEU A 295 8.65 15.50 1.33
N VAL A 296 8.86 16.07 0.14
CA VAL A 296 8.20 17.31 -0.29
C VAL A 296 6.96 16.95 -1.10
N GLY A 297 5.79 17.09 -0.49
CA GLY A 297 4.53 16.61 -1.07
C GLY A 297 3.34 17.52 -0.82
N LYS A 298 2.21 17.14 -1.43
CA LYS A 298 0.91 17.84 -1.31
C LYS A 298 0.07 17.33 -0.14
N TYR A 299 0.23 16.06 0.24
CA TYR A 299 -0.65 15.34 1.17
C TYR A 299 0.04 15.00 2.49
N VAL A 300 1.04 15.77 2.86
CA VAL A 300 1.92 15.50 4.02
C VAL A 300 1.22 15.59 5.38
N GLN A 301 0.02 16.15 5.45
CA GLN A 301 -0.77 16.22 6.68
C GLN A 301 -1.37 14.84 7.07
N LEU A 302 -1.55 13.94 6.10
CA LEU A 302 -1.94 12.56 6.32
C LEU A 302 -0.82 11.64 5.80
N HIS A 303 -0.03 11.09 6.70
CA HIS A 303 1.13 10.27 6.35
C HIS A 303 0.76 9.02 5.53
N ASP A 304 -0.43 8.47 5.73
CA ASP A 304 -0.94 7.33 4.98
C ASP A 304 -1.12 7.62 3.47
N ALA A 305 -1.17 8.90 3.07
CA ALA A 305 -1.19 9.27 1.65
C ALA A 305 0.11 8.92 0.91
N TYR A 306 1.21 8.72 1.63
CA TYR A 306 2.53 8.35 1.11
C TYR A 306 3.12 7.14 1.84
N LEU A 307 2.26 6.25 2.34
CA LEU A 307 2.66 5.12 3.17
C LEU A 307 3.71 4.24 2.48
N SER A 308 3.49 3.84 1.22
CA SER A 308 4.44 2.99 0.49
C SER A 308 5.77 3.69 0.22
N VAL A 309 5.79 5.01 0.00
CA VAL A 309 7.03 5.79 -0.15
C VAL A 309 7.81 5.79 1.17
N ALA A 310 7.13 6.05 2.30
CA ALA A 310 7.74 6.04 3.62
C ALA A 310 8.29 4.65 3.99
N GLU A 311 7.52 3.59 3.71
CA GLU A 311 7.97 2.21 3.94
C GLU A 311 9.17 1.85 3.04
N ALA A 312 9.15 2.23 1.76
CA ALA A 312 10.26 1.96 0.84
C ALA A 312 11.57 2.66 1.27
N LEU A 313 11.47 3.89 1.79
CA LEU A 313 12.61 4.59 2.40
C LEU A 313 13.15 3.85 3.63
N ARG A 314 12.25 3.39 4.52
CA ARG A 314 12.64 2.60 5.70
C ARG A 314 13.26 1.26 5.32
N HIS A 315 12.71 0.56 4.31
CA HIS A 315 13.29 -0.70 3.81
C HIS A 315 14.73 -0.51 3.32
N ALA A 316 14.99 0.57 2.59
CA ALA A 316 16.34 0.92 2.16
C ALA A 316 17.26 1.21 3.38
N GLY A 317 16.75 1.95 4.36
CA GLY A 317 17.46 2.19 5.63
C GLY A 317 17.83 0.88 6.33
N TYR A 318 16.89 -0.06 6.46
CA TYR A 318 17.15 -1.36 7.09
C TYR A 318 18.28 -2.15 6.42
N ALA A 319 18.33 -2.10 5.08
CA ALA A 319 19.41 -2.75 4.33
C ALA A 319 20.79 -2.10 4.57
N LEU A 320 20.82 -0.79 4.85
CA LEU A 320 22.03 0.02 5.02
C LEU A 320 22.44 0.26 6.49
N ASP A 321 21.76 -0.40 7.44
CA ASP A 321 21.93 -0.18 8.90
C ASP A 321 21.67 1.28 9.31
N ALA A 322 20.67 1.91 8.67
CA ALA A 322 20.34 3.30 8.88
C ALA A 322 18.88 3.50 9.30
N VAL A 323 18.67 4.41 10.22
CA VAL A 323 17.36 4.98 10.55
C VAL A 323 17.10 6.12 9.56
N VAL A 324 16.01 6.06 8.83
CA VAL A 324 15.59 7.13 7.93
C VAL A 324 14.62 8.03 8.66
N ASP A 325 15.06 9.24 8.97
CA ASP A 325 14.26 10.28 9.59
C ASP A 325 13.54 11.07 8.49
N ILE A 326 12.22 10.82 8.31
CA ILE A 326 11.42 11.44 7.26
C ILE A 326 10.88 12.78 7.76
N GLN A 327 11.28 13.87 7.10
CA GLN A 327 10.70 15.19 7.32
C GLN A 327 9.61 15.46 6.28
N TRP A 328 8.38 15.59 6.77
CA TRP A 328 7.19 15.85 5.97
C TRP A 328 7.07 17.34 5.67
N ILE A 329 7.31 17.73 4.43
CA ILE A 329 7.36 19.14 4.01
C ILE A 329 6.20 19.43 3.06
N ASP A 330 5.28 20.30 3.50
CA ASP A 330 4.22 20.79 2.64
C ASP A 330 4.82 21.70 1.56
N SER A 331 4.66 21.29 0.32
CA SER A 331 5.20 22.00 -0.84
C SER A 331 4.63 23.43 -0.98
N GLU A 332 3.41 23.69 -0.52
CA GLU A 332 2.83 25.05 -0.53
C GLU A 332 3.58 26.03 0.37
N THR A 333 4.33 25.52 1.35
CA THR A 333 5.10 26.34 2.28
C THR A 333 6.51 26.69 1.77
N LEU A 334 6.93 26.12 0.64
CA LEU A 334 8.21 26.40 0.00
C LEU A 334 8.09 27.61 -0.92
N THR A 335 8.90 28.62 -0.63
CA THR A 335 9.06 29.86 -1.41
C THR A 335 10.54 30.15 -1.58
N GLU A 336 10.92 31.06 -2.47
CA GLU A 336 12.33 31.51 -2.63
C GLU A 336 12.95 31.97 -1.29
N LYS A 337 12.14 32.44 -0.34
CA LYS A 337 12.62 32.91 0.98
C LYS A 337 12.81 31.76 1.99
N THR A 338 11.99 30.71 1.91
CA THR A 338 11.94 29.64 2.92
C THR A 338 12.65 28.37 2.49
N VAL A 339 12.93 28.21 1.19
CA VAL A 339 13.49 26.96 0.62
C VAL A 339 14.84 26.59 1.25
N ASN A 340 15.73 27.55 1.41
CA ASN A 340 17.05 27.27 2.00
C ASN A 340 16.94 26.91 3.49
N GLU A 341 16.11 27.60 4.26
CA GLU A 341 15.90 27.31 5.69
C GLU A 341 15.34 25.89 5.88
N LYS A 342 14.34 25.52 5.06
CA LYS A 342 13.64 24.24 5.19
C LYS A 342 14.39 23.05 4.63
N LEU A 343 15.32 23.24 3.68
CA LEU A 343 15.95 22.13 2.97
C LEU A 343 17.45 21.96 3.27
N SER A 344 18.12 22.97 3.89
CA SER A 344 19.59 22.97 4.04
C SER A 344 20.16 21.90 4.97
N HIS A 345 19.33 21.32 5.83
CA HIS A 345 19.73 20.30 6.79
C HIS A 345 19.38 18.86 6.34
N LEU A 346 18.84 18.73 5.13
CA LEU A 346 18.41 17.43 4.58
C LEU A 346 19.58 16.76 3.85
N ASP A 347 19.70 15.46 4.03
CA ASP A 347 20.65 14.62 3.33
C ASP A 347 20.15 14.16 1.95
N GLY A 348 18.82 14.16 1.77
CA GLY A 348 18.18 13.84 0.50
C GLY A 348 16.78 14.42 0.40
N ILE A 349 16.27 14.60 -0.82
CA ILE A 349 14.94 15.15 -1.11
C ILE A 349 14.20 14.18 -2.02
N ILE A 350 13.00 13.78 -1.61
CA ILE A 350 12.08 12.98 -2.42
C ILE A 350 10.81 13.77 -2.72
N VAL A 351 10.40 13.79 -4.00
CA VAL A 351 9.12 14.35 -4.45
C VAL A 351 8.25 13.21 -4.94
N PRO A 352 7.19 12.83 -4.20
CA PRO A 352 6.33 11.71 -4.54
C PRO A 352 5.30 12.05 -5.61
N GLY A 353 4.50 11.06 -6.00
CA GLY A 353 3.36 11.19 -6.90
C GLY A 353 2.25 12.10 -6.37
N GLY A 354 1.40 12.57 -7.26
CA GLY A 354 0.24 13.42 -6.93
C GLY A 354 -0.45 13.93 -8.19
N PHE A 355 -1.64 14.52 -8.03
CA PHE A 355 -2.44 15.09 -9.11
C PHE A 355 -2.82 16.55 -8.83
N GLY A 356 -3.09 17.31 -9.90
CA GLY A 356 -3.55 18.71 -9.84
C GLY A 356 -2.47 19.74 -9.52
N GLY A 357 -2.78 21.02 -9.72
CA GLY A 357 -1.81 22.13 -9.72
C GLY A 357 -1.36 22.65 -8.35
N ARG A 358 -1.93 22.15 -7.23
CA ARG A 358 -1.61 22.65 -5.88
C ARG A 358 -0.17 22.32 -5.49
N GLY A 359 0.58 23.29 -4.96
CA GLY A 359 1.93 23.11 -4.42
C GLY A 359 3.03 22.82 -5.44
N ILE A 360 2.75 22.92 -6.75
CA ILE A 360 3.69 22.60 -7.84
C ILE A 360 4.94 23.49 -7.81
N GLU A 361 4.79 24.80 -7.65
CA GLU A 361 5.92 25.72 -7.65
C GLU A 361 6.89 25.45 -6.48
N GLY A 362 6.35 25.07 -5.31
CA GLY A 362 7.20 24.65 -4.19
C GLY A 362 7.97 23.34 -4.46
N MET A 363 7.37 22.39 -5.18
CA MET A 363 8.08 21.18 -5.61
C MET A 363 9.17 21.49 -6.63
N ILE A 364 8.91 22.42 -7.57
CA ILE A 364 9.91 22.90 -8.55
C ILE A 364 11.08 23.57 -7.82
N LEU A 365 10.81 24.39 -6.80
CA LEU A 365 11.86 25.00 -5.96
C LEU A 365 12.69 23.93 -5.22
N ALA A 366 12.05 22.87 -4.72
CA ALA A 366 12.78 21.78 -4.08
C ALA A 366 13.69 21.03 -5.06
N ALA A 367 13.22 20.73 -6.27
CA ALA A 367 14.01 20.10 -7.32
C ALA A 367 15.19 21.00 -7.75
N LYS A 368 14.95 22.32 -7.92
CA LYS A 368 16.00 23.31 -8.20
C LYS A 368 17.05 23.35 -7.10
N TYR A 369 16.61 23.42 -5.85
CA TYR A 369 17.51 23.40 -4.69
C TYR A 369 18.39 22.14 -4.70
N ALA A 370 17.79 20.96 -4.88
CA ALA A 370 18.51 19.70 -4.91
C ALA A 370 19.56 19.68 -6.05
N ARG A 371 19.19 20.12 -7.26
CA ARG A 371 20.10 20.20 -8.40
C ARG A 371 21.26 21.16 -8.15
N GLU A 372 20.98 22.39 -7.69
CA GLU A 372 22.01 23.43 -7.49
C GLU A 372 22.93 23.13 -6.30
N LYS A 373 22.39 22.59 -5.22
CA LYS A 373 23.16 22.24 -4.01
C LYS A 373 23.77 20.85 -4.03
N LYS A 374 23.52 20.06 -5.09
CA LYS A 374 23.97 18.68 -5.25
C LYS A 374 23.48 17.75 -4.12
N VAL A 375 22.28 18.03 -3.59
CA VAL A 375 21.60 17.14 -2.66
C VAL A 375 20.96 16.01 -3.48
N PRO A 376 21.06 14.74 -3.07
CA PRO A 376 20.37 13.64 -3.72
C PRO A 376 18.87 13.93 -3.89
N TYR A 377 18.36 13.69 -5.09
CA TYR A 377 16.97 13.94 -5.46
C TYR A 377 16.34 12.68 -6.05
N PHE A 378 15.16 12.32 -5.58
CA PHE A 378 14.36 11.26 -6.16
C PHE A 378 12.94 11.74 -6.47
N GLY A 379 12.58 11.78 -7.75
CA GLY A 379 11.27 12.19 -8.23
C GLY A 379 10.45 10.98 -8.68
N ILE A 380 9.29 10.75 -8.07
CA ILE A 380 8.38 9.64 -8.40
C ILE A 380 7.14 10.20 -9.10
N CYS A 381 6.79 9.69 -10.28
CA CYS A 381 5.62 10.06 -11.08
C CYS A 381 5.55 11.58 -11.29
N LEU A 382 4.72 12.31 -10.53
CA LEU A 382 4.72 13.76 -10.51
C LEU A 382 6.12 14.33 -10.23
N GLY A 383 6.89 13.73 -9.33
CA GLY A 383 8.25 14.19 -8.99
C GLY A 383 9.23 14.13 -10.16
N MET A 384 9.11 13.16 -11.06
CA MET A 384 9.85 13.16 -12.33
C MET A 384 9.40 14.32 -13.21
N GLN A 385 8.10 14.54 -13.36
CA GLN A 385 7.54 15.63 -14.18
C GLN A 385 8.02 17.00 -13.65
N ILE A 386 8.05 17.18 -12.33
CA ILE A 386 8.60 18.37 -11.67
C ILE A 386 10.08 18.58 -12.01
N ALA A 387 10.90 17.52 -11.98
CA ALA A 387 12.31 17.62 -12.34
C ALA A 387 12.50 18.03 -13.82
N VAL A 388 11.67 17.51 -14.72
CA VAL A 388 11.67 17.89 -16.14
C VAL A 388 11.28 19.35 -16.35
N ILE A 389 10.21 19.81 -15.68
CA ILE A 389 9.74 21.21 -15.74
C ILE A 389 10.83 22.14 -15.18
N GLU A 390 11.40 21.82 -14.02
CA GLU A 390 12.48 22.58 -13.40
C GLU A 390 13.66 22.73 -14.35
N TYR A 391 14.11 21.61 -14.92
CA TYR A 391 15.26 21.59 -15.83
C TYR A 391 15.00 22.37 -17.11
N ALA A 392 13.81 22.24 -17.68
CA ALA A 392 13.37 22.99 -18.85
C ALA A 392 13.41 24.50 -18.61
N ARG A 393 12.87 24.96 -17.46
CA ARG A 393 12.83 26.39 -17.09
C ARG A 393 14.20 26.96 -16.82
N ASN A 394 14.97 26.31 -15.95
CA ASN A 394 16.19 26.91 -15.37
C ASN A 394 17.47 26.51 -16.07
N VAL A 395 17.49 25.46 -16.91
CA VAL A 395 18.69 25.00 -17.63
C VAL A 395 18.53 25.09 -19.14
N ALA A 396 17.40 24.60 -19.70
CA ALA A 396 17.17 24.65 -21.14
C ALA A 396 16.63 26.00 -21.66
N GLY A 397 16.28 26.94 -20.76
CA GLY A 397 15.87 28.31 -21.11
C GLY A 397 14.42 28.44 -21.57
N LEU A 398 13.56 27.43 -21.33
CA LEU A 398 12.12 27.44 -21.63
C LEU A 398 11.35 28.00 -20.42
N ALA A 399 11.39 29.30 -20.21
CA ALA A 399 10.96 29.95 -18.96
C ALA A 399 9.50 29.68 -18.55
N ASP A 400 8.60 29.42 -19.50
CA ASP A 400 7.19 29.10 -19.28
C ASP A 400 6.90 27.58 -19.32
N ALA A 401 7.94 26.73 -19.38
CA ALA A 401 7.76 25.28 -19.45
C ALA A 401 6.88 24.77 -18.31
N ASN A 402 5.88 23.96 -18.63
CA ASN A 402 4.90 23.45 -17.68
C ASN A 402 4.33 22.09 -18.10
N SER A 403 3.43 21.56 -17.30
CA SER A 403 2.56 20.43 -17.64
C SER A 403 1.23 20.93 -18.19
N GLY A 404 0.71 20.28 -19.23
CA GLY A 404 -0.66 20.50 -19.70
C GLY A 404 -1.73 20.27 -18.62
N GLU A 405 -1.41 19.52 -17.53
CA GLU A 405 -2.28 19.34 -16.37
C GLU A 405 -2.43 20.62 -15.53
N PHE A 406 -1.35 21.40 -15.38
CA PHE A 406 -1.31 22.55 -14.48
C PHE A 406 -1.55 23.86 -15.22
N ASP A 407 -1.08 23.95 -16.46
CA ASP A 407 -1.24 25.11 -17.32
C ASP A 407 -1.50 24.67 -18.78
N PRO A 408 -2.79 24.48 -19.14
CA PRO A 408 -3.16 24.06 -20.49
C PRO A 408 -2.86 25.10 -21.58
N VAL A 409 -2.54 26.35 -21.21
CA VAL A 409 -2.23 27.43 -22.17
C VAL A 409 -0.74 27.72 -22.33
N SER A 410 0.13 27.08 -21.55
CA SER A 410 1.59 27.19 -21.70
C SER A 410 2.04 26.86 -23.14
N GLU A 411 2.98 27.65 -23.68
CA GLU A 411 3.57 27.38 -25.00
C GLU A 411 4.47 26.15 -24.98
N HIS A 412 5.18 25.92 -23.85
CA HIS A 412 6.12 24.82 -23.69
C HIS A 412 5.59 23.75 -22.72
N LYS A 413 4.65 22.93 -23.20
CA LYS A 413 4.15 21.77 -22.45
C LYS A 413 5.15 20.61 -22.50
N VAL A 414 6.17 20.67 -21.64
CA VAL A 414 7.20 19.61 -21.57
C VAL A 414 6.68 18.31 -20.98
N ILE A 415 5.53 18.38 -20.30
CA ILE A 415 4.70 17.27 -19.84
C ILE A 415 3.32 17.45 -20.44
N ASP A 416 2.79 16.43 -21.10
CA ASP A 416 1.48 16.49 -21.75
C ASP A 416 0.74 15.15 -21.67
N PHE A 417 -0.47 15.10 -22.20
CA PHE A 417 -1.27 13.88 -22.24
C PHE A 417 -0.52 12.73 -22.92
N MET A 418 -0.64 11.56 -22.34
CA MET A 418 -0.27 10.33 -23.01
C MET A 418 -1.13 10.14 -24.28
N PRO A 419 -0.59 9.61 -25.39
CA PRO A 419 -1.36 9.34 -26.59
C PRO A 419 -2.63 8.53 -26.30
N GLY A 420 -3.78 9.04 -26.73
CA GLY A 420 -5.10 8.42 -26.49
C GLY A 420 -5.79 8.83 -25.20
N GLN A 421 -5.19 9.72 -24.39
CA GLN A 421 -5.81 10.34 -23.22
C GLN A 421 -6.36 11.74 -23.57
N SER A 422 -7.41 12.15 -22.87
CA SER A 422 -7.99 13.50 -22.96
C SER A 422 -8.77 13.83 -21.69
N ASP A 423 -9.18 15.10 -21.54
CA ASP A 423 -10.05 15.53 -20.44
C ASP A 423 -11.50 15.03 -20.54
N GLU A 424 -11.90 14.52 -21.73
CA GLU A 424 -13.24 13.99 -22.00
C GLU A 424 -13.44 12.55 -21.55
N VAL A 425 -12.37 11.86 -21.11
CA VAL A 425 -12.43 10.48 -20.64
C VAL A 425 -12.80 10.43 -19.17
N ASP A 426 -13.58 9.44 -18.76
CA ASP A 426 -13.87 9.18 -17.34
C ASP A 426 -12.59 9.17 -16.50
N LYS A 427 -12.63 9.79 -15.31
CA LYS A 427 -11.43 9.94 -14.48
C LYS A 427 -11.02 8.63 -13.79
N GLY A 428 -11.97 7.73 -13.50
CA GLY A 428 -11.68 6.46 -12.86
C GLY A 428 -11.32 5.36 -13.86
N GLY A 429 -10.29 4.56 -13.58
CA GLY A 429 -9.91 3.38 -14.35
C GLY A 429 -9.35 3.64 -15.77
N THR A 430 -9.02 4.90 -16.11
CA THR A 430 -8.54 5.29 -17.45
C THR A 430 -7.08 5.71 -17.49
N LEU A 431 -6.40 5.67 -16.37
CA LEU A 431 -4.96 5.93 -16.26
C LEU A 431 -4.16 4.77 -16.88
N ARG A 432 -2.86 5.00 -17.15
CA ARG A 432 -1.92 3.92 -17.39
C ARG A 432 -1.64 3.24 -16.05
N LEU A 433 -2.17 2.02 -15.88
CA LEU A 433 -2.21 1.29 -14.60
C LEU A 433 -1.52 -0.07 -14.71
N GLY A 434 -0.76 -0.42 -13.67
CA GLY A 434 -0.09 -1.71 -13.55
C GLY A 434 1.32 -1.75 -14.10
N ALA A 435 1.88 -2.94 -14.19
CA ALA A 435 3.27 -3.15 -14.57
C ALA A 435 3.49 -3.03 -16.09
N TYR A 436 4.47 -2.22 -16.46
CA TYR A 436 4.92 -2.06 -17.84
C TYR A 436 6.44 -2.20 -17.95
N PRO A 437 6.94 -2.70 -19.09
CA PRO A 437 8.36 -2.84 -19.32
C PRO A 437 9.03 -1.48 -19.57
N CYS A 438 10.24 -1.32 -19.01
CA CYS A 438 11.12 -0.19 -19.25
C CYS A 438 12.53 -0.70 -19.61
N VAL A 439 13.08 -0.23 -20.72
CA VAL A 439 14.44 -0.50 -21.19
C VAL A 439 15.37 0.55 -20.60
N ILE A 440 16.37 0.12 -19.84
CA ILE A 440 17.32 0.97 -19.15
C ILE A 440 18.51 1.28 -20.06
N THR A 441 18.88 2.55 -20.13
CA THR A 441 20.08 3.01 -20.84
C THR A 441 21.35 2.61 -20.08
N PRO A 442 22.34 1.96 -20.73
CA PRO A 442 23.62 1.62 -20.10
C PRO A 442 24.36 2.84 -19.55
N ASP A 443 25.27 2.61 -18.60
CA ASP A 443 26.16 3.61 -17.98
C ASP A 443 25.44 4.74 -17.22
N THR A 444 24.18 4.51 -16.85
CA THR A 444 23.34 5.43 -16.09
C THR A 444 23.30 5.05 -14.61
N THR A 445 22.82 5.96 -13.76
CA THR A 445 22.51 5.65 -12.32
C THR A 445 21.45 4.57 -12.24
N MET A 446 20.46 4.64 -13.13
CA MET A 446 19.43 3.61 -13.28
C MET A 446 20.04 2.23 -13.53
N ALA A 447 20.96 2.12 -14.50
CA ALA A 447 21.63 0.85 -14.81
C ALA A 447 22.44 0.31 -13.63
N ARG A 448 23.12 1.19 -12.88
CA ARG A 448 23.87 0.79 -11.68
C ARG A 448 22.96 0.29 -10.56
N CYS A 449 21.79 0.92 -10.37
CA CYS A 449 20.86 0.52 -9.32
C CYS A 449 20.18 -0.83 -9.62
N TYR A 450 19.65 -1.01 -10.82
CA TYR A 450 18.91 -2.22 -11.17
C TYR A 450 19.80 -3.41 -11.54
N GLY A 451 20.97 -3.16 -12.11
CA GLY A 451 21.82 -4.22 -12.64
C GLY A 451 21.20 -5.02 -13.80
N ALA A 452 20.16 -4.50 -14.44
CA ALA A 452 19.41 -5.12 -15.52
C ALA A 452 19.06 -4.12 -16.61
N GLY A 453 18.98 -4.57 -17.86
CA GLY A 453 18.64 -3.72 -19.01
C GLY A 453 17.15 -3.62 -19.30
N LEU A 454 16.33 -4.51 -18.76
CA LEU A 454 14.86 -4.51 -18.88
C LEU A 454 14.26 -4.75 -17.51
N ILE A 455 13.35 -3.88 -17.12
CA ILE A 455 12.62 -3.93 -15.86
C ILE A 455 11.11 -3.82 -16.10
N HIS A 456 10.32 -4.18 -15.10
CA HIS A 456 8.86 -4.02 -15.11
C HIS A 456 8.45 -3.30 -13.84
N GLU A 457 7.78 -2.14 -14.00
CA GLU A 457 7.39 -1.29 -12.89
C GLU A 457 5.93 -0.85 -12.99
N ARG A 458 5.29 -0.60 -11.84
CA ARG A 458 3.86 -0.25 -11.78
C ARG A 458 3.65 1.22 -12.03
N HIS A 459 2.70 1.55 -12.89
CA HIS A 459 2.33 2.90 -13.30
C HIS A 459 0.97 3.31 -12.74
N ARG A 460 0.81 4.62 -12.54
CA ARG A 460 -0.47 5.27 -12.21
C ARG A 460 -0.42 6.73 -12.66
N HIS A 461 -0.56 6.99 -13.96
CA HIS A 461 -0.49 8.35 -14.51
C HIS A 461 -1.27 8.50 -15.81
N ARG A 462 -1.56 9.76 -16.18
CA ARG A 462 -2.23 10.18 -17.42
C ARG A 462 -1.34 11.08 -18.26
N TYR A 463 -0.50 11.88 -17.62
CA TYR A 463 0.46 12.78 -18.23
C TYR A 463 1.84 12.15 -18.23
N GLU A 464 2.65 12.52 -19.23
CA GLU A 464 3.99 11.99 -19.41
C GLU A 464 4.91 12.98 -20.09
N PHE A 465 6.20 12.65 -20.21
CA PHE A 465 7.21 13.44 -20.90
C PHE A 465 6.81 13.66 -22.37
N ASN A 466 6.76 14.93 -22.81
CA ASN A 466 6.46 15.28 -24.18
C ASN A 466 7.68 15.10 -25.09
N ASN A 467 7.57 14.20 -26.06
CA ASN A 467 8.64 13.82 -26.96
C ASN A 467 9.19 14.96 -27.84
N ASP A 468 8.41 16.01 -28.08
CA ASP A 468 8.84 17.19 -28.86
C ASP A 468 10.02 17.94 -28.19
N TYR A 469 10.21 17.73 -26.89
CA TYR A 469 11.26 18.35 -26.10
C TYR A 469 12.47 17.45 -25.83
N ARG A 470 12.51 16.21 -26.35
CA ARG A 470 13.65 15.29 -26.17
C ARG A 470 14.97 15.92 -26.54
N ASP A 471 15.07 16.42 -27.77
CA ASP A 471 16.32 16.93 -28.31
C ASP A 471 16.83 18.16 -27.57
N VAL A 472 15.95 19.08 -27.20
CA VAL A 472 16.33 20.31 -26.50
C VAL A 472 16.80 20.02 -25.07
N LEU A 473 16.11 19.13 -24.36
CA LEU A 473 16.46 18.75 -22.98
C LEU A 473 17.73 17.91 -22.93
N GLN A 474 17.92 16.95 -23.86
CA GLN A 474 19.16 16.17 -23.95
C GLN A 474 20.37 17.04 -24.32
N LYS A 475 20.22 17.99 -25.25
CA LYS A 475 21.29 18.96 -25.57
C LYS A 475 21.65 19.85 -24.39
N ALA A 476 20.69 20.14 -23.51
CA ALA A 476 20.93 20.86 -22.26
C ALA A 476 21.59 19.98 -21.18
N GLY A 477 21.69 18.64 -21.36
CA GLY A 477 22.37 17.72 -20.44
C GLY A 477 21.46 16.76 -19.66
N LEU A 478 20.14 16.79 -19.88
CA LEU A 478 19.22 15.81 -19.26
C LEU A 478 19.41 14.43 -19.92
N THR A 479 19.65 13.41 -19.13
CA THR A 479 19.78 12.03 -19.61
C THR A 479 18.44 11.32 -19.55
N LEU A 480 17.98 10.76 -20.68
CA LEU A 480 16.82 9.87 -20.74
C LEU A 480 17.33 8.45 -20.45
N SER A 481 17.23 8.05 -19.19
CA SER A 481 17.86 6.83 -18.67
C SER A 481 17.00 5.58 -18.78
N GLY A 482 15.74 5.71 -19.21
CA GLY A 482 14.84 4.59 -19.46
C GLY A 482 13.68 4.97 -20.38
N THR A 483 13.31 4.02 -21.24
CA THR A 483 12.20 4.21 -22.21
C THR A 483 11.35 2.95 -22.30
N SER A 484 10.11 3.10 -22.83
CA SER A 484 9.34 1.93 -23.27
C SER A 484 10.11 1.14 -24.33
N PRO A 485 9.85 -0.17 -24.52
CA PRO A 485 10.59 -1.00 -25.49
C PRO A 485 10.55 -0.51 -26.94
N ASP A 486 9.50 0.20 -27.33
CA ASP A 486 9.36 0.84 -28.64
C ASP A 486 10.02 2.23 -28.71
N GLY A 487 10.62 2.68 -27.60
CA GLY A 487 11.33 3.95 -27.48
C GLY A 487 10.42 5.19 -27.46
N ARG A 488 9.09 5.03 -27.50
CA ARG A 488 8.16 6.17 -27.59
C ARG A 488 7.97 6.92 -26.28
N LEU A 489 7.89 6.19 -25.15
CA LEU A 489 7.65 6.78 -23.83
C LEU A 489 8.97 6.94 -23.09
N VAL A 490 9.18 8.11 -22.47
CA VAL A 490 10.29 8.35 -21.56
C VAL A 490 9.83 7.99 -20.16
N GLU A 491 10.39 6.91 -19.62
CA GLU A 491 10.02 6.37 -18.32
C GLU A 491 10.87 6.91 -17.18
N THR A 492 12.13 7.29 -17.50
CA THR A 492 13.06 7.79 -16.49
C THR A 492 14.00 8.85 -17.03
N VAL A 493 14.34 9.82 -16.18
CA VAL A 493 15.32 10.88 -16.47
C VAL A 493 16.34 10.97 -15.34
N GLU A 494 17.57 11.41 -15.66
CA GLU A 494 18.59 11.63 -14.63
C GLU A 494 19.61 12.69 -15.01
N LEU A 495 20.32 13.22 -14.01
CA LEU A 495 21.53 14.02 -14.15
C LEU A 495 22.72 13.19 -13.70
N THR A 496 23.54 12.75 -14.62
CA THR A 496 24.67 11.83 -14.36
C THR A 496 25.85 12.47 -13.63
N ASP A 497 25.91 13.81 -13.59
CA ASP A 497 26.93 14.60 -12.89
C ASP A 497 26.56 14.93 -11.42
N ARG A 498 25.51 14.29 -10.89
CA ARG A 498 25.02 14.43 -9.50
C ARG A 498 25.16 13.11 -8.74
N PRO A 499 25.28 13.13 -7.41
CA PRO A 499 25.36 11.90 -6.61
C PRO A 499 24.19 10.95 -6.86
N PHE A 500 22.97 11.48 -6.86
CA PHE A 500 21.74 10.81 -7.25
C PHE A 500 20.73 11.89 -7.61
N HIS A 501 20.35 11.99 -8.88
CA HIS A 501 19.31 12.92 -9.33
C HIS A 501 18.48 12.20 -10.39
N VAL A 502 17.48 11.45 -9.92
CA VAL A 502 16.70 10.51 -10.73
C VAL A 502 15.22 10.83 -10.63
N GLY A 503 14.55 10.85 -11.77
CA GLY A 503 13.10 10.90 -11.88
C GLY A 503 12.56 9.68 -12.60
N VAL A 504 11.49 9.07 -12.08
CA VAL A 504 10.81 7.91 -12.68
C VAL A 504 9.31 8.16 -12.82
N GLN A 505 8.71 7.79 -13.96
CA GLN A 505 7.29 7.99 -14.21
C GLN A 505 6.41 6.95 -13.49
N TYR A 506 6.98 5.79 -13.19
CA TYR A 506 6.34 4.71 -12.45
C TYR A 506 6.48 4.88 -10.93
N HIS A 507 5.90 3.93 -10.17
CA HIS A 507 5.82 3.92 -8.71
C HIS A 507 6.63 2.76 -8.13
N PRO A 508 7.96 2.92 -7.93
CA PRO A 508 8.83 1.86 -7.42
C PRO A 508 8.53 1.49 -5.97
N GLU A 509 7.89 2.39 -5.21
CA GLU A 509 7.51 2.17 -3.82
C GLU A 509 6.59 0.96 -3.65
N PHE A 510 5.75 0.63 -4.63
CA PHE A 510 4.84 -0.51 -4.56
C PHE A 510 5.54 -1.86 -4.63
N LYS A 511 6.77 -1.90 -5.14
CA LYS A 511 7.55 -3.15 -5.26
C LYS A 511 8.61 -3.32 -4.15
N SER A 512 8.72 -2.37 -3.23
CA SER A 512 9.65 -2.47 -2.11
C SER A 512 9.13 -3.41 -1.01
N ARG A 513 10.01 -4.23 -0.47
CA ARG A 513 9.74 -5.19 0.63
C ARG A 513 10.76 -4.99 1.74
N PRO A 514 10.44 -5.27 3.01
CA PRO A 514 11.36 -5.09 4.12
C PRO A 514 12.61 -5.98 4.02
N ASN A 515 12.47 -7.17 3.45
CA ASN A 515 13.55 -8.12 3.18
C ASN A 515 14.20 -7.94 1.81
N LYS A 516 13.58 -7.16 0.90
CA LYS A 516 14.05 -6.90 -0.46
C LYS A 516 13.72 -5.46 -0.86
N PRO A 517 14.48 -4.46 -0.34
CA PRO A 517 14.23 -3.06 -0.66
C PRO A 517 14.39 -2.80 -2.15
N HIS A 518 13.55 -1.92 -2.68
CA HIS A 518 13.62 -1.56 -4.09
C HIS A 518 14.96 -0.87 -4.42
N PRO A 519 15.63 -1.25 -5.53
CA PRO A 519 16.99 -0.80 -5.84
C PRO A 519 17.14 0.72 -5.97
N LEU A 520 16.13 1.44 -6.44
CA LEU A 520 16.20 2.91 -6.53
C LEU A 520 16.15 3.58 -5.15
N PHE A 521 15.31 3.08 -4.24
CA PHE A 521 15.30 3.58 -2.86
C PHE A 521 16.60 3.26 -2.14
N LEU A 522 17.16 2.08 -2.39
CA LEU A 522 18.47 1.70 -1.86
C LEU A 522 19.58 2.64 -2.37
N GLY A 523 19.62 2.91 -3.68
CA GLY A 523 20.59 3.84 -4.29
C GLY A 523 20.41 5.28 -3.80
N PHE A 524 19.18 5.74 -3.65
CA PHE A 524 18.88 7.08 -3.13
C PHE A 524 19.31 7.27 -1.67
N VAL A 525 18.94 6.35 -0.78
CA VAL A 525 19.32 6.42 0.64
C VAL A 525 20.83 6.26 0.81
N LYS A 526 21.47 5.38 0.02
CA LYS A 526 22.93 5.24 0.01
C LYS A 526 23.63 6.54 -0.39
N ALA A 527 23.18 7.19 -1.46
CA ALA A 527 23.72 8.49 -1.88
C ALA A 527 23.50 9.58 -0.81
N SER A 528 22.35 9.55 -0.11
CA SER A 528 22.04 10.47 0.99
C SER A 528 22.89 10.24 2.22
N LEU A 529 23.41 9.03 2.44
CA LEU A 529 24.41 8.72 3.47
C LEU A 529 25.84 9.14 3.07
N GLY A 530 26.04 9.60 1.83
CA GLY A 530 27.36 9.96 1.30
C GLY A 530 28.22 8.74 0.91
N GLU A 531 27.63 7.59 0.64
CA GLU A 531 28.29 6.31 0.34
C GLU A 531 28.30 5.98 -1.17
#